data_d94444d5071c42519a70d9570beb88f5
#
_entry.id   d94444d5071c42519a70d9570beb88f5
#
_cell.length_a   1.000
_cell.length_b   1.000
_cell.length_c   1.000
_cell.angle_alpha   90.00
_cell.angle_beta   90.00
_cell.angle_gamma   90.00
#
_symmetry.space_group_name_H-M   'P 1'
#
loop_
_entity.id
_entity.type
_entity.pdbx_description
1 polymer ?
#
loop_
_entity_poly.entity_id
_entity_poly.type
_entity_poly.pdbx_seq_one_letter_code
_entity_poly.pdbx_strand_id
1 'polypeptide(L)'
;MSSSIAPSPTRSRSGALAGGLVIAVLAVLAGAGTALAHADLDSSFPADQEVLEVAPAEIALQFTEAVDPIEPGIRVIDADGDDVDIGPVDQSGGSDRMRTAIPVALDDGSYVVAWQAVSADSHRVRGSFTFSVGVPSAVIPGVLDGLFDGSSDTASTGVLLGIGRFVSYAGIGLLVGGLVLAVALTPSVIGSRRVGVLLLVAGGLGLGGTIWMIAAQANLIGGSFLSWGTVADTRSGQWWIARLVVIVLFSGLIPLRSRFAARGGLVVVLALGIGVLAVVAAGGHAISGDAVVLGFIATLVHLAAMSIWFGGLALVLLAPPAGEFWNRVSRFSPWALGSVAALAVTGGVNAWRQLGSLADLTESSYGRWLVIKLVLVVLVVASAAVSRRMVHTRGDDASALLRRSIGFELAGIVLILGATAGLVNSPPPTDTPEIVSVSAVVGDRVAQVELEPAVTGGTEMHVYITSPSGALDRADEISVRAGLPAQDIVPFDVEVFPAGANHVVGSNLDLPVAGLWTFDVTARYGEFDEVVFTVQIPVSA
;
A
#
# COMPACT_ATOMS: atom_id res chain seq x y z
N MET A 1 -1.03 -41.26 62.07
CA MET A 1 -0.60 -41.37 60.66
C MET A 1 -1.46 -40.39 59.83
N SER A 2 -0.97 -39.16 59.67
CA SER A 2 -1.65 -38.14 58.84
C SER A 2 -0.94 -38.08 57.51
N SER A 3 -1.61 -38.54 56.44
CA SER A 3 -1.09 -38.43 55.07
C SER A 3 -1.41 -37.03 54.52
N SER A 4 -0.38 -36.21 54.34
CA SER A 4 -0.47 -34.93 53.62
C SER A 4 -0.56 -35.20 52.12
N ILE A 5 -1.69 -34.87 51.50
CA ILE A 5 -1.86 -34.85 50.05
C ILE A 5 -1.27 -33.53 49.54
N ALA A 6 -0.17 -33.63 48.78
CA ALA A 6 0.45 -32.49 48.08
C ALA A 6 -0.50 -32.01 46.95
N PRO A 7 -0.70 -30.69 46.76
CA PRO A 7 -1.49 -30.20 45.66
C PRO A 7 -0.73 -30.40 44.33
N SER A 8 -1.41 -31.04 43.35
CA SER A 8 -0.91 -31.18 41.99
C SER A 8 -0.69 -29.80 41.33
N PRO A 9 0.39 -29.57 40.55
CA PRO A 9 0.60 -28.33 39.87
C PRO A 9 -0.43 -28.15 38.77
N THR A 10 -1.32 -27.20 38.94
CA THR A 10 -2.22 -26.72 37.88
C THR A 10 -1.34 -26.03 36.81
N ARG A 11 -1.00 -26.76 35.73
CA ARG A 11 -0.41 -26.18 34.55
C ARG A 11 -1.31 -25.03 34.06
N SER A 12 -0.80 -23.81 34.12
CA SER A 12 -1.56 -22.62 33.74
C SER A 12 -1.91 -22.67 32.25
N ARG A 13 -3.19 -22.82 31.93
CA ARG A 13 -3.75 -22.75 30.57
C ARG A 13 -3.40 -21.43 29.85
N SER A 14 -3.01 -20.39 30.60
CA SER A 14 -2.53 -19.10 30.10
C SER A 14 -1.22 -19.19 29.30
N GLY A 15 -0.31 -20.10 29.64
CA GLY A 15 0.94 -20.28 28.88
C GLY A 15 0.73 -20.91 27.50
N ALA A 16 -0.28 -21.78 27.36
CA ALA A 16 -0.60 -22.41 26.07
C ALA A 16 -1.23 -21.42 25.07
N LEU A 17 -2.05 -20.50 25.57
CA LEU A 17 -2.66 -19.44 24.73
C LEU A 17 -1.62 -18.39 24.30
N ALA A 18 -0.73 -17.98 25.18
CA ALA A 18 0.37 -17.08 24.83
C ALA A 18 1.34 -17.72 23.82
N GLY A 19 1.66 -19.02 24.00
CA GLY A 19 2.46 -19.79 23.05
C GLY A 19 1.79 -19.91 21.68
N GLY A 20 0.48 -20.16 21.63
CA GLY A 20 -0.31 -20.23 20.39
C GLY A 20 -0.32 -18.88 19.63
N LEU A 21 -0.41 -17.76 20.34
CA LEU A 21 -0.37 -16.43 19.74
C LEU A 21 1.01 -16.12 19.14
N VAL A 22 2.10 -16.43 19.87
CA VAL A 22 3.47 -16.25 19.36
C VAL A 22 3.69 -17.11 18.12
N ILE A 23 3.21 -18.35 18.10
CA ILE A 23 3.29 -19.21 16.92
C ILE A 23 2.47 -18.65 15.76
N ALA A 24 1.27 -18.11 15.99
CA ALA A 24 0.44 -17.49 14.96
C ALA A 24 1.10 -16.22 14.37
N VAL A 25 1.69 -15.37 15.22
CA VAL A 25 2.45 -14.18 14.77
C VAL A 25 3.70 -14.60 13.99
N LEU A 26 4.43 -15.61 14.45
CA LEU A 26 5.61 -16.14 13.75
C LEU A 26 5.22 -16.80 12.41
N ALA A 27 4.07 -17.47 12.33
CA ALA A 27 3.56 -18.05 11.09
C ALA A 27 3.18 -16.96 10.07
N VAL A 28 2.58 -15.85 10.53
CA VAL A 28 2.30 -14.67 9.70
C VAL A 28 3.60 -14.04 9.18
N LEU A 29 4.60 -13.89 10.05
CA LEU A 29 5.90 -13.34 9.66
C LEU A 29 6.70 -14.28 8.74
N ALA A 30 6.58 -15.59 8.92
CA ALA A 30 7.25 -16.58 8.07
C ALA A 30 6.61 -16.70 6.67
N GLY A 31 5.33 -16.31 6.53
CA GLY A 31 4.63 -16.23 5.25
C GLY A 31 4.84 -14.88 4.51
N ALA A 32 5.46 -13.89 5.18
CA ALA A 32 5.81 -12.62 4.57
C ALA A 32 7.13 -12.79 3.78
N GLY A 33 7.02 -13.12 2.49
CA GLY A 33 8.11 -12.94 1.55
C GLY A 33 8.47 -11.44 1.43
N THR A 34 9.66 -11.13 0.96
CA THR A 34 10.04 -9.76 0.55
C THR A 34 9.14 -9.39 -0.63
N ALA A 35 8.02 -8.72 -0.38
CA ALA A 35 7.20 -8.12 -1.40
C ALA A 35 7.67 -6.68 -1.55
N LEU A 36 8.13 -6.31 -2.72
CA LEU A 36 8.14 -4.93 -3.19
C LEU A 36 6.68 -4.46 -3.14
N ALA A 37 6.41 -3.22 -2.81
CA ALA A 37 5.03 -2.79 -2.48
C ALA A 37 4.17 -2.50 -3.71
N HIS A 38 4.74 -2.49 -4.92
CA HIS A 38 4.06 -2.33 -6.20
C HIS A 38 4.51 -3.40 -7.19
N ALA A 39 3.55 -3.90 -7.95
CA ALA A 39 3.80 -4.81 -9.05
C ALA A 39 4.27 -4.01 -10.27
N ASP A 40 5.57 -3.99 -10.52
CA ASP A 40 6.12 -3.50 -11.77
C ASP A 40 6.16 -4.62 -12.81
N LEU A 41 6.08 -4.27 -14.09
CA LEU A 41 6.25 -5.22 -15.18
C LEU A 41 7.75 -5.57 -15.27
N ASP A 42 8.10 -6.77 -14.86
CA ASP A 42 9.48 -7.28 -14.89
C ASP A 42 9.91 -7.67 -16.31
N SER A 43 9.03 -8.34 -17.03
CA SER A 43 9.27 -8.74 -18.41
C SER A 43 7.97 -9.03 -19.16
N SER A 44 8.00 -8.93 -20.47
CA SER A 44 6.88 -9.25 -21.35
C SER A 44 7.30 -10.15 -22.51
N PHE A 45 6.34 -10.88 -23.07
CA PHE A 45 6.45 -11.52 -24.37
C PHE A 45 5.20 -11.19 -25.20
N PRO A 46 5.34 -10.59 -26.39
CA PRO A 46 6.59 -10.04 -26.93
C PRO A 46 7.23 -9.01 -25.99
N ALA A 47 8.56 -8.81 -26.11
CA ALA A 47 9.23 -7.75 -25.36
C ALA A 47 8.82 -6.36 -25.90
N ASP A 48 8.99 -5.32 -25.08
CA ASP A 48 8.73 -3.95 -25.54
C ASP A 48 9.57 -3.63 -26.77
N GLN A 49 8.90 -3.11 -27.81
CA GLN A 49 9.44 -2.75 -29.12
C GLN A 49 10.07 -3.93 -29.90
N GLU A 50 9.80 -5.17 -29.51
CA GLU A 50 10.25 -6.35 -30.27
C GLU A 50 9.61 -6.40 -31.67
N VAL A 51 10.42 -6.73 -32.67
CA VAL A 51 9.95 -6.97 -34.05
C VAL A 51 10.03 -8.47 -34.33
N LEU A 52 8.88 -9.09 -34.47
CA LEU A 52 8.73 -10.52 -34.73
C LEU A 52 8.58 -10.79 -36.24
N GLU A 53 9.24 -11.82 -36.74
CA GLU A 53 9.01 -12.29 -38.13
C GLU A 53 7.65 -12.97 -38.30
N VAL A 54 7.10 -13.51 -37.21
CA VAL A 54 5.83 -14.26 -37.20
C VAL A 54 4.99 -13.77 -36.02
N ALA A 55 3.69 -13.61 -36.25
CA ALA A 55 2.75 -13.21 -35.21
C ALA A 55 2.84 -14.11 -33.96
N PRO A 56 2.89 -13.54 -32.76
CA PRO A 56 2.95 -14.31 -31.52
C PRO A 56 1.62 -15.01 -31.26
N ALA A 57 1.66 -16.19 -30.67
CA ALA A 57 0.46 -16.94 -30.31
C ALA A 57 -0.17 -16.49 -28.97
N GLU A 58 0.60 -15.78 -28.16
CA GLU A 58 0.17 -15.29 -26.84
C GLU A 58 0.88 -13.99 -26.49
N ILE A 59 0.26 -13.22 -25.60
CA ILE A 59 0.92 -12.17 -24.83
C ILE A 59 1.13 -12.72 -23.41
N ALA A 60 2.34 -12.58 -22.89
CA ALA A 60 2.67 -12.98 -21.51
C ALA A 60 3.34 -11.82 -20.80
N LEU A 61 2.88 -11.51 -19.59
CA LEU A 61 3.39 -10.46 -18.71
C LEU A 61 3.87 -11.11 -17.43
N GLN A 62 5.09 -10.79 -16.99
CA GLN A 62 5.66 -11.18 -15.71
C GLN A 62 5.81 -9.94 -14.86
N PHE A 63 5.37 -10.01 -13.61
CA PHE A 63 5.44 -8.90 -12.67
C PHE A 63 6.41 -9.22 -11.53
N THR A 64 6.93 -8.19 -10.88
CA THR A 64 7.83 -8.30 -9.73
C THR A 64 7.13 -8.89 -8.50
N GLU A 65 5.79 -8.85 -8.45
CA GLU A 65 4.98 -9.46 -7.39
C GLU A 65 3.64 -9.97 -7.92
N ALA A 66 2.84 -10.57 -7.01
CA ALA A 66 1.51 -11.06 -7.34
C ALA A 66 0.57 -9.92 -7.73
N VAL A 67 -0.14 -10.10 -8.84
CA VAL A 67 -1.15 -9.17 -9.37
C VAL A 67 -2.49 -9.88 -9.53
N ASP A 68 -3.57 -9.11 -9.50
CA ASP A 68 -4.92 -9.58 -9.80
C ASP A 68 -5.41 -8.82 -11.05
N PRO A 69 -5.70 -9.50 -12.19
CA PRO A 69 -6.18 -8.86 -13.42
C PRO A 69 -7.47 -8.07 -13.16
N ILE A 70 -7.58 -6.89 -13.76
CA ILE A 70 -8.82 -6.11 -13.80
C ILE A 70 -9.38 -6.24 -15.21
N GLU A 71 -10.63 -6.65 -15.34
CA GLU A 71 -11.26 -6.75 -16.66
C GLU A 71 -11.18 -5.42 -17.45
N PRO A 72 -10.64 -5.40 -18.69
CA PRO A 72 -10.25 -6.54 -19.52
C PRO A 72 -8.85 -7.13 -19.25
N GLY A 73 -8.06 -6.61 -18.33
CA GLY A 73 -6.74 -7.10 -17.92
C GLY A 73 -5.64 -6.78 -18.94
N ILE A 74 -5.74 -7.30 -20.15
CA ILE A 74 -4.87 -7.01 -21.30
C ILE A 74 -5.77 -6.58 -22.46
N ARG A 75 -5.30 -5.59 -23.24
CA ARG A 75 -5.84 -5.20 -24.55
C ARG A 75 -4.69 -5.14 -25.54
N VAL A 76 -4.94 -5.59 -26.75
CA VAL A 76 -4.02 -5.43 -27.87
C VAL A 76 -4.72 -4.57 -28.91
N ILE A 77 -4.03 -3.55 -29.41
CA ILE A 77 -4.58 -2.57 -30.32
C ILE A 77 -3.64 -2.44 -31.52
N ASP A 78 -4.18 -2.41 -32.72
CA ASP A 78 -3.42 -2.23 -33.93
C ASP A 78 -3.01 -0.76 -34.18
N ALA A 79 -2.28 -0.51 -35.26
CA ALA A 79 -1.80 0.81 -35.63
C ALA A 79 -2.94 1.80 -35.97
N ASP A 80 -4.11 1.33 -36.35
CA ASP A 80 -5.28 2.14 -36.68
C ASP A 80 -6.12 2.49 -35.45
N GLY A 81 -5.83 1.87 -34.31
CA GLY A 81 -6.51 2.09 -33.03
C GLY A 81 -7.65 1.10 -32.78
N ASP A 82 -7.77 0.06 -33.58
CA ASP A 82 -8.80 -0.96 -33.44
C ASP A 82 -8.34 -2.09 -32.48
N ASP A 83 -9.27 -2.56 -31.63
CA ASP A 83 -8.99 -3.67 -30.73
C ASP A 83 -8.79 -4.99 -31.50
N VAL A 84 -7.69 -5.68 -31.22
CA VAL A 84 -7.43 -7.05 -31.67
C VAL A 84 -8.21 -8.01 -30.79
N ASP A 85 -8.90 -8.98 -31.39
CA ASP A 85 -9.60 -10.02 -30.64
C ASP A 85 -8.61 -10.98 -29.98
N ILE A 86 -8.62 -11.01 -28.65
CA ILE A 86 -7.75 -11.83 -27.81
C ILE A 86 -8.55 -12.78 -26.93
N GLY A 87 -7.92 -13.83 -26.46
CA GLY A 87 -8.52 -14.77 -25.50
C GLY A 87 -8.71 -14.13 -24.10
N PRO A 88 -9.35 -14.87 -23.19
CA PRO A 88 -9.45 -14.43 -21.80
C PRO A 88 -8.07 -14.36 -21.15
N VAL A 89 -7.88 -13.39 -20.28
CA VAL A 89 -6.65 -13.29 -19.46
C VAL A 89 -6.66 -14.38 -18.41
N ASP A 90 -5.58 -15.14 -18.30
CA ASP A 90 -5.37 -16.16 -17.29
C ASP A 90 -4.07 -15.93 -16.50
N GLN A 91 -3.95 -16.59 -15.36
CA GLN A 91 -2.77 -16.58 -14.49
C GLN A 91 -2.12 -17.97 -14.37
N SER A 92 -2.25 -18.77 -15.43
CA SER A 92 -1.62 -20.09 -15.48
C SER A 92 -0.10 -19.94 -15.46
N GLY A 93 0.52 -20.38 -14.38
CA GLY A 93 1.97 -20.30 -14.17
C GLY A 93 2.42 -19.46 -12.99
N GLY A 94 1.53 -18.74 -12.33
CA GLY A 94 1.83 -17.96 -11.12
C GLY A 94 0.90 -16.76 -10.95
N SER A 95 0.72 -16.32 -9.71
CA SER A 95 -0.06 -15.12 -9.41
C SER A 95 0.66 -13.81 -9.79
N ASP A 96 1.93 -13.90 -10.17
CA ASP A 96 2.79 -12.83 -10.66
C ASP A 96 2.81 -12.76 -12.20
N ARG A 97 1.88 -13.47 -12.87
CA ARG A 97 1.80 -13.55 -14.32
C ARG A 97 0.39 -13.27 -14.82
N MET A 98 0.35 -12.62 -15.99
CA MET A 98 -0.87 -12.48 -16.79
C MET A 98 -0.58 -12.96 -18.21
N ARG A 99 -1.48 -13.75 -18.79
CA ARG A 99 -1.35 -14.29 -20.13
C ARG A 99 -2.66 -14.20 -20.88
N THR A 100 -2.59 -14.01 -22.18
CA THR A 100 -3.74 -14.14 -23.08
C THR A 100 -3.30 -14.73 -24.41
N ALA A 101 -4.13 -15.56 -25.00
CA ALA A 101 -3.89 -16.09 -26.35
C ALA A 101 -4.31 -15.06 -27.40
N ILE A 102 -3.62 -15.05 -28.52
CA ILE A 102 -4.02 -14.33 -29.75
C ILE A 102 -4.55 -15.38 -30.76
N PRO A 103 -5.88 -15.59 -30.82
CA PRO A 103 -6.48 -16.60 -31.67
C PRO A 103 -6.57 -16.21 -33.14
N VAL A 104 -6.25 -14.95 -33.46
CA VAL A 104 -6.31 -14.37 -34.81
C VAL A 104 -4.92 -14.23 -35.42
N ALA A 105 -4.82 -14.28 -36.73
CA ALA A 105 -3.58 -13.94 -37.41
C ALA A 105 -3.41 -12.42 -37.37
N LEU A 106 -2.23 -11.97 -36.94
CA LEU A 106 -1.87 -10.54 -36.99
C LEU A 106 -1.21 -10.24 -38.35
N ASP A 107 -1.61 -9.17 -38.97
CA ASP A 107 -0.98 -8.64 -40.19
C ASP A 107 0.38 -7.94 -39.82
N ASP A 108 1.18 -7.67 -40.86
CA ASP A 108 2.39 -6.88 -40.68
C ASP A 108 2.05 -5.48 -40.18
N GLY A 109 2.69 -5.05 -39.08
CA GLY A 109 2.42 -3.75 -38.47
C GLY A 109 2.82 -3.69 -37.00
N SER A 110 2.62 -2.55 -36.39
CA SER A 110 2.87 -2.31 -34.96
C SER A 110 1.60 -2.44 -34.16
N TYR A 111 1.73 -3.01 -32.95
CA TYR A 111 0.66 -3.27 -32.00
C TYR A 111 1.00 -2.67 -30.65
N VAL A 112 -0.01 -2.14 -29.97
CA VAL A 112 0.10 -1.66 -28.59
C VAL A 112 -0.53 -2.68 -27.66
N VAL A 113 0.20 -3.12 -26.66
CA VAL A 113 -0.31 -3.92 -25.54
C VAL A 113 -0.54 -2.99 -24.36
N ALA A 114 -1.80 -2.83 -23.96
CA ALA A 114 -2.16 -2.12 -22.75
C ALA A 114 -2.61 -3.12 -21.70
N TRP A 115 -2.14 -2.95 -20.47
CA TRP A 115 -2.48 -3.84 -19.38
C TRP A 115 -2.85 -3.09 -18.10
N GLN A 116 -3.67 -3.73 -17.26
CA GLN A 116 -4.05 -3.22 -15.95
C GLN A 116 -4.30 -4.37 -14.97
N ALA A 117 -3.88 -4.15 -13.73
CA ALA A 117 -4.04 -5.12 -12.66
C ALA A 117 -4.18 -4.41 -11.29
N VAL A 118 -4.49 -5.17 -10.26
CA VAL A 118 -4.39 -4.75 -8.85
C VAL A 118 -3.20 -5.45 -8.23
N SER A 119 -2.27 -4.70 -7.66
CA SER A 119 -1.14 -5.25 -6.92
C SER A 119 -1.56 -5.86 -5.57
N ALA A 120 -0.67 -6.60 -4.94
CA ALA A 120 -0.92 -7.27 -3.66
C ALA A 120 -1.36 -6.32 -2.53
N ASP A 121 -1.05 -5.04 -2.62
CA ASP A 121 -1.44 -3.98 -1.69
C ASP A 121 -2.79 -3.30 -2.01
N SER A 122 -3.48 -3.77 -3.05
CA SER A 122 -4.78 -3.28 -3.54
C SER A 122 -4.71 -1.96 -4.33
N HIS A 123 -3.54 -1.54 -4.79
CA HIS A 123 -3.42 -0.44 -5.74
C HIS A 123 -3.57 -0.94 -7.19
N ARG A 124 -4.17 -0.09 -8.03
CA ARG A 124 -4.23 -0.36 -9.46
C ARG A 124 -2.90 0.02 -10.08
N VAL A 125 -2.30 -0.94 -10.77
CA VAL A 125 -1.13 -0.76 -11.64
C VAL A 125 -1.56 -0.91 -13.10
N ARG A 126 -0.93 -0.16 -13.98
CA ARG A 126 -1.22 -0.18 -15.42
C ARG A 126 0.00 0.23 -16.20
N GLY A 127 0.08 -0.24 -17.42
CA GLY A 127 1.15 0.15 -18.34
C GLY A 127 0.79 -0.19 -19.76
N SER A 128 1.68 0.15 -20.67
CA SER A 128 1.58 -0.19 -22.07
C SER A 128 2.98 -0.34 -22.65
N PHE A 129 3.09 -1.19 -23.66
CA PHE A 129 4.28 -1.35 -24.48
C PHE A 129 3.86 -1.68 -25.92
N THR A 130 4.81 -1.66 -26.83
CA THR A 130 4.57 -1.91 -28.26
C THR A 130 5.36 -3.11 -28.73
N PHE A 131 4.85 -3.82 -29.73
CA PHE A 131 5.61 -4.79 -30.51
C PHE A 131 5.19 -4.69 -31.97
N SER A 132 5.95 -5.29 -32.89
CA SER A 132 5.63 -5.29 -34.31
C SER A 132 5.74 -6.68 -34.89
N VAL A 133 4.94 -6.95 -35.93
CA VAL A 133 5.02 -8.16 -36.76
C VAL A 133 5.46 -7.74 -38.17
N GLY A 134 6.47 -8.40 -38.73
CA GLY A 134 6.98 -8.08 -40.04
C GLY A 134 7.54 -6.64 -40.14
N VAL A 135 6.89 -5.80 -40.93
CA VAL A 135 7.31 -4.42 -41.13
C VAL A 135 6.62 -3.47 -40.12
N PRO A 136 7.36 -2.77 -39.22
CA PRO A 136 6.75 -1.85 -38.27
C PRO A 136 5.97 -0.72 -38.96
N SER A 137 4.81 -0.36 -38.42
CA SER A 137 4.00 0.78 -38.84
C SER A 137 3.99 1.87 -37.77
N ALA A 138 3.67 3.10 -38.16
CA ALA A 138 3.52 4.20 -37.19
C ALA A 138 2.27 3.99 -36.36
N VAL A 139 2.39 3.99 -35.04
CA VAL A 139 1.26 4.03 -34.10
C VAL A 139 0.70 5.45 -34.05
N ILE A 140 -0.63 5.61 -34.15
CA ILE A 140 -1.26 6.94 -34.15
C ILE A 140 -1.02 7.62 -32.78
N PRO A 141 -0.45 8.85 -32.75
CA PRO A 141 -0.32 9.62 -31.52
C PRO A 141 -1.70 9.82 -30.87
N GLY A 142 -1.82 9.52 -29.58
CA GLY A 142 -3.08 9.61 -28.83
C GLY A 142 -3.82 8.29 -28.63
N VAL A 143 -3.43 7.20 -29.29
CA VAL A 143 -3.95 5.86 -28.96
C VAL A 143 -3.61 5.51 -27.51
N LEU A 144 -2.40 5.82 -27.07
CA LEU A 144 -1.94 5.61 -25.70
C LEU A 144 -2.70 6.45 -24.68
N ASP A 145 -3.04 7.69 -25.00
CA ASP A 145 -3.78 8.60 -24.10
C ASP A 145 -5.23 8.14 -23.91
N GLY A 146 -5.87 7.60 -24.94
CA GLY A 146 -7.25 7.11 -24.90
C GLY A 146 -7.43 5.75 -24.25
N LEU A 147 -6.36 4.94 -24.12
CA LEU A 147 -6.42 3.58 -23.61
C LEU A 147 -6.91 3.48 -22.16
N PHE A 148 -6.66 4.52 -21.38
CA PHE A 148 -6.96 4.58 -19.95
C PHE A 148 -7.96 5.69 -19.59
N ASP A 149 -8.59 6.34 -20.57
CA ASP A 149 -9.55 7.44 -20.35
C ASP A 149 -10.86 7.01 -19.64
N GLY A 150 -11.12 5.71 -19.51
CA GLY A 150 -12.14 5.17 -18.60
C GLY A 150 -11.83 5.35 -17.10
N SER A 151 -10.76 6.08 -16.74
CA SER A 151 -10.20 6.22 -15.40
C SER A 151 -11.01 7.07 -14.40
N SER A 152 -12.14 7.67 -14.80
CA SER A 152 -13.08 8.35 -13.87
C SER A 152 -13.65 7.39 -12.82
N ASP A 153 -13.78 6.10 -13.12
CA ASP A 153 -14.26 5.09 -12.17
C ASP A 153 -13.23 4.72 -11.09
N THR A 154 -11.92 4.96 -11.34
CA THR A 154 -10.86 4.66 -10.36
C THR A 154 -10.86 5.61 -9.17
N ALA A 155 -11.08 6.91 -9.40
CA ALA A 155 -11.13 7.90 -8.32
C ALA A 155 -12.32 7.62 -7.39
N SER A 156 -13.49 7.26 -7.96
CA SER A 156 -14.69 6.91 -7.19
C SER A 156 -14.48 5.65 -6.36
N THR A 157 -13.85 4.62 -6.93
CA THR A 157 -13.56 3.36 -6.22
C THR A 157 -12.53 3.54 -5.11
N GLY A 158 -11.49 4.35 -5.31
CA GLY A 158 -10.53 4.72 -4.27
C GLY A 158 -11.22 5.40 -3.08
N VAL A 159 -12.17 6.30 -3.33
CA VAL A 159 -13.01 6.92 -2.28
C VAL A 159 -13.86 5.88 -1.56
N LEU A 160 -14.51 4.95 -2.29
CA LEU A 160 -15.32 3.88 -1.69
C LEU A 160 -14.49 2.97 -0.78
N LEU A 161 -13.31 2.55 -1.22
CA LEU A 161 -12.37 1.78 -0.39
C LEU A 161 -11.92 2.56 0.84
N GLY A 162 -11.62 3.86 0.69
CA GLY A 162 -11.27 4.77 1.77
C GLY A 162 -12.36 4.86 2.84
N ILE A 163 -13.63 4.98 2.44
CA ILE A 163 -14.77 4.97 3.36
C ILE A 163 -14.83 3.64 4.13
N GLY A 164 -14.69 2.52 3.44
CA GLY A 164 -14.68 1.20 4.07
C GLY A 164 -13.53 1.04 5.08
N ARG A 165 -12.32 1.46 4.72
CA ARG A 165 -11.13 1.47 5.59
C ARG A 165 -11.37 2.32 6.83
N PHE A 166 -11.86 3.55 6.66
CA PHE A 166 -12.19 4.47 7.74
C PHE A 166 -13.18 3.83 8.73
N VAL A 167 -14.32 3.32 8.25
CA VAL A 167 -15.37 2.71 9.08
C VAL A 167 -14.86 1.47 9.79
N SER A 168 -14.12 0.60 9.07
CA SER A 168 -13.53 -0.61 9.64
C SER A 168 -12.51 -0.31 10.74
N TYR A 169 -11.58 0.62 10.50
CA TYR A 169 -10.54 0.98 11.49
C TYR A 169 -11.14 1.65 12.73
N ALA A 170 -12.13 2.52 12.56
CA ALA A 170 -12.85 3.12 13.67
C ALA A 170 -13.56 2.05 14.50
N GLY A 171 -14.25 1.12 13.85
CA GLY A 171 -14.95 0.02 14.50
C GLY A 171 -14.00 -0.90 15.27
N ILE A 172 -12.92 -1.36 14.64
CA ILE A 172 -11.91 -2.25 15.25
C ILE A 172 -11.22 -1.56 16.42
N GLY A 173 -10.80 -0.28 16.27
CA GLY A 173 -10.16 0.48 17.33
C GLY A 173 -11.04 0.63 18.56
N LEU A 174 -12.32 0.98 18.38
CA LEU A 174 -13.30 1.07 19.46
C LEU A 174 -13.59 -0.30 20.10
N LEU A 175 -13.71 -1.35 19.30
CA LEU A 175 -14.02 -2.70 19.76
C LEU A 175 -12.88 -3.27 20.63
N VAL A 176 -11.65 -3.26 20.08
CA VAL A 176 -10.48 -3.83 20.77
C VAL A 176 -10.13 -2.98 21.99
N GLY A 177 -9.92 -1.66 21.81
CA GLY A 177 -9.58 -0.77 22.91
C GLY A 177 -10.68 -0.68 23.97
N GLY A 178 -11.94 -0.60 23.55
CA GLY A 178 -13.10 -0.56 24.45
C GLY A 178 -13.21 -1.80 25.30
N LEU A 179 -13.07 -3.01 24.72
CA LEU A 179 -13.17 -4.26 25.48
C LEU A 179 -11.95 -4.46 26.40
N VAL A 180 -10.73 -4.23 25.92
CA VAL A 180 -9.50 -4.32 26.71
C VAL A 180 -9.57 -3.42 27.94
N LEU A 181 -9.93 -2.14 27.74
CA LEU A 181 -9.99 -1.18 28.85
C LEU A 181 -11.21 -1.36 29.76
N ALA A 182 -12.34 -1.87 29.22
CA ALA A 182 -13.47 -2.24 30.07
C ALA A 182 -13.07 -3.35 31.05
N VAL A 183 -12.28 -4.34 30.62
CA VAL A 183 -11.75 -5.40 31.49
C VAL A 183 -10.67 -4.88 32.44
N ALA A 184 -9.74 -4.05 31.95
CA ALA A 184 -8.57 -3.61 32.71
C ALA A 184 -8.89 -2.54 33.75
N LEU A 185 -9.69 -1.52 33.38
CA LEU A 185 -9.86 -0.31 34.17
C LEU A 185 -11.23 -0.17 34.82
N THR A 186 -12.27 -0.77 34.24
CA THR A 186 -13.66 -0.56 34.62
C THR A 186 -14.45 -1.84 34.81
N PRO A 187 -13.94 -2.83 35.56
CA PRO A 187 -14.65 -4.12 35.73
C PRO A 187 -16.03 -3.95 36.37
N SER A 188 -16.27 -2.90 37.16
CA SER A 188 -17.55 -2.57 37.78
C SER A 188 -18.66 -2.22 36.77
N VAL A 189 -18.30 -1.65 35.61
CA VAL A 189 -19.28 -1.22 34.60
C VAL A 189 -19.26 -2.04 33.30
N ILE A 190 -18.39 -3.03 33.21
CA ILE A 190 -18.25 -3.89 32.02
C ILE A 190 -19.57 -4.59 31.65
N GLY A 191 -20.40 -4.94 32.63
CA GLY A 191 -21.71 -5.53 32.45
C GLY A 191 -22.81 -4.55 32.01
N SER A 192 -22.54 -3.23 32.04
CA SER A 192 -23.56 -2.24 31.74
C SER A 192 -24.05 -2.30 30.28
N ARG A 193 -25.34 -1.96 30.08
CA ARG A 193 -25.95 -1.92 28.74
C ARG A 193 -25.21 -0.95 27.81
N ARG A 194 -24.76 0.20 28.33
CA ARG A 194 -24.05 1.22 27.52
C ARG A 194 -22.73 0.71 26.95
N VAL A 195 -21.92 0.03 27.78
CA VAL A 195 -20.68 -0.61 27.32
C VAL A 195 -20.99 -1.72 26.32
N GLY A 196 -22.01 -2.54 26.58
CA GLY A 196 -22.45 -3.56 25.63
C GLY A 196 -22.87 -3.01 24.28
N VAL A 197 -23.65 -1.92 24.26
CA VAL A 197 -24.08 -1.24 23.01
C VAL A 197 -22.88 -0.63 22.29
N LEU A 198 -21.96 0.05 23.00
CA LEU A 198 -20.75 0.59 22.40
C LEU A 198 -19.95 -0.50 21.67
N LEU A 199 -19.70 -1.63 22.33
CA LEU A 199 -18.94 -2.74 21.75
C LEU A 199 -19.66 -3.40 20.56
N LEU A 200 -21.00 -3.55 20.64
CA LEU A 200 -21.79 -4.09 19.53
C LEU A 200 -21.78 -3.16 18.31
N VAL A 201 -21.93 -1.85 18.53
CA VAL A 201 -21.84 -0.85 17.46
C VAL A 201 -20.43 -0.86 16.86
N ALA A 202 -19.39 -0.90 17.70
CA ALA A 202 -18.01 -0.97 17.25
C ALA A 202 -17.74 -2.22 16.41
N GLY A 203 -18.20 -3.40 16.86
CA GLY A 203 -18.11 -4.64 16.09
C GLY A 203 -18.87 -4.57 14.76
N GLY A 204 -20.09 -4.01 14.79
CA GLY A 204 -20.89 -3.78 13.58
C GLY A 204 -20.22 -2.85 12.57
N LEU A 205 -19.57 -1.77 13.03
CA LEU A 205 -18.79 -0.86 12.17
C LEU A 205 -17.57 -1.59 11.59
N GLY A 206 -16.84 -2.36 12.41
CA GLY A 206 -15.69 -3.13 11.94
C GLY A 206 -16.06 -4.14 10.85
N LEU A 207 -17.14 -4.89 11.05
CA LEU A 207 -17.66 -5.85 10.08
C LEU A 207 -18.20 -5.13 8.83
N GLY A 208 -19.08 -4.15 9.01
CA GLY A 208 -19.72 -3.43 7.91
C GLY A 208 -18.70 -2.71 7.03
N GLY A 209 -17.70 -2.05 7.63
CA GLY A 209 -16.61 -1.42 6.88
C GLY A 209 -15.77 -2.43 6.09
N THR A 210 -15.47 -3.60 6.67
CA THR A 210 -14.72 -4.65 5.96
C THR A 210 -15.55 -5.28 4.82
N ILE A 211 -16.85 -5.54 5.05
CA ILE A 211 -17.77 -6.02 4.00
C ILE A 211 -17.85 -4.99 2.86
N TRP A 212 -17.94 -3.70 3.20
CA TRP A 212 -17.93 -2.62 2.21
C TRP A 212 -16.65 -2.61 1.38
N MET A 213 -15.47 -2.79 2.00
CA MET A 213 -14.19 -2.90 1.28
C MET A 213 -14.22 -4.05 0.28
N ILE A 214 -14.68 -5.24 0.69
CA ILE A 214 -14.81 -6.40 -0.19
C ILE A 214 -15.75 -6.08 -1.37
N ALA A 215 -16.90 -5.47 -1.12
CA ALA A 215 -17.85 -5.12 -2.14
C ALA A 215 -17.29 -4.05 -3.13
N ALA A 216 -16.60 -3.03 -2.62
CA ALA A 216 -15.97 -2.01 -3.46
C ALA A 216 -14.87 -2.61 -4.34
N GLN A 217 -14.06 -3.52 -3.81
CA GLN A 217 -13.04 -4.24 -4.58
C GLN A 217 -13.67 -5.18 -5.61
N ALA A 218 -14.76 -5.88 -5.24
CA ALA A 218 -15.50 -6.74 -6.16
C ALA A 218 -16.02 -5.96 -7.37
N ASN A 219 -16.49 -4.73 -7.15
CA ASN A 219 -16.91 -3.84 -8.23
C ASN A 219 -15.73 -3.41 -9.12
N LEU A 220 -14.55 -3.19 -8.52
CA LEU A 220 -13.35 -2.80 -9.25
C LEU A 220 -12.82 -3.91 -10.16
N ILE A 221 -12.77 -5.15 -9.64
CA ILE A 221 -12.15 -6.28 -10.34
C ILE A 221 -13.17 -6.98 -11.26
N GLY A 222 -14.38 -7.22 -10.79
CA GLY A 222 -15.40 -8.03 -11.47
C GLY A 222 -16.61 -7.24 -11.96
N GLY A 223 -16.55 -5.91 -12.02
CA GLY A 223 -17.62 -5.04 -12.54
C GLY A 223 -18.93 -5.06 -11.74
N SER A 224 -18.97 -5.72 -10.57
CA SER A 224 -20.17 -5.82 -9.73
C SER A 224 -19.83 -5.90 -8.25
N PHE A 225 -20.59 -5.17 -7.41
CA PHE A 225 -20.48 -5.24 -5.94
C PHE A 225 -20.78 -6.65 -5.37
N LEU A 226 -21.29 -7.57 -6.16
CA LEU A 226 -21.62 -8.94 -5.77
C LEU A 226 -20.60 -9.99 -6.25
N SER A 227 -19.59 -9.61 -7.01
CA SER A 227 -18.53 -10.49 -7.51
C SER A 227 -17.50 -10.84 -6.42
N TRP A 228 -17.99 -11.35 -5.27
CA TRP A 228 -17.14 -11.62 -4.09
C TRP A 228 -16.17 -12.77 -4.30
N GLY A 229 -16.49 -13.69 -5.24
CA GLY A 229 -15.60 -14.80 -5.60
C GLY A 229 -14.27 -14.29 -6.14
N THR A 230 -14.30 -13.31 -7.03
CA THR A 230 -13.08 -12.71 -7.61
C THR A 230 -12.18 -12.08 -6.54
N VAL A 231 -12.77 -11.45 -5.49
CA VAL A 231 -11.99 -10.88 -4.38
C VAL A 231 -11.42 -11.97 -3.47
N ALA A 232 -12.14 -13.09 -3.29
CA ALA A 232 -11.68 -14.19 -2.41
C ALA A 232 -10.40 -14.86 -2.95
N ASP A 233 -10.18 -14.80 -4.26
CA ASP A 233 -8.99 -15.35 -4.91
C ASP A 233 -7.79 -14.40 -4.80
N THR A 234 -8.02 -13.11 -4.49
CA THR A 234 -6.96 -12.12 -4.32
C THR A 234 -6.30 -12.22 -2.94
N ARG A 235 -5.02 -11.87 -2.86
CA ARG A 235 -4.28 -11.79 -1.59
C ARG A 235 -4.93 -10.83 -0.60
N SER A 236 -5.32 -9.64 -1.06
CA SER A 236 -6.01 -8.64 -0.24
C SER A 236 -7.35 -9.16 0.29
N GLY A 237 -8.13 -9.81 -0.57
CA GLY A 237 -9.42 -10.40 -0.20
C GLY A 237 -9.29 -11.47 0.86
N GLN A 238 -8.28 -12.34 0.78
CA GLN A 238 -8.00 -13.36 1.79
C GLN A 238 -7.74 -12.73 3.17
N TRP A 239 -6.95 -11.64 3.24
CA TRP A 239 -6.73 -10.90 4.48
C TRP A 239 -8.00 -10.22 4.99
N TRP A 240 -8.86 -9.72 4.12
CA TRP A 240 -10.13 -9.11 4.54
C TRP A 240 -11.14 -10.16 5.02
N ILE A 241 -11.17 -11.33 4.40
CA ILE A 241 -11.95 -12.47 4.89
C ILE A 241 -11.44 -12.92 6.27
N ALA A 242 -10.13 -13.07 6.45
CA ALA A 242 -9.54 -13.38 7.74
C ALA A 242 -9.90 -12.31 8.79
N ARG A 243 -9.90 -11.02 8.40
CA ARG A 243 -10.34 -9.90 9.25
C ARG A 243 -11.80 -10.04 9.68
N LEU A 244 -12.71 -10.38 8.77
CA LEU A 244 -14.11 -10.66 9.13
C LEU A 244 -14.23 -11.77 10.18
N VAL A 245 -13.53 -12.88 9.97
CA VAL A 245 -13.54 -14.02 10.89
C VAL A 245 -13.06 -13.60 12.28
N VAL A 246 -11.91 -12.92 12.39
CA VAL A 246 -11.38 -12.52 13.70
C VAL A 246 -12.23 -11.46 14.39
N ILE A 247 -12.88 -10.53 13.64
CA ILE A 247 -13.82 -9.57 14.23
C ILE A 247 -15.07 -10.29 14.77
N VAL A 248 -15.61 -11.24 14.04
CA VAL A 248 -16.77 -12.05 14.50
C VAL A 248 -16.40 -12.80 15.79
N LEU A 249 -15.26 -13.50 15.79
CA LEU A 249 -14.79 -14.25 16.96
C LEU A 249 -14.57 -13.33 18.16
N PHE A 250 -13.94 -12.18 17.96
CA PHE A 250 -13.69 -11.22 19.03
C PHE A 250 -14.98 -10.56 19.52
N SER A 251 -15.92 -10.24 18.62
CA SER A 251 -17.25 -9.73 18.97
C SER A 251 -18.07 -10.75 19.74
N GLY A 252 -17.88 -12.05 19.50
CA GLY A 252 -18.46 -13.15 20.26
C GLY A 252 -18.10 -13.14 21.76
N LEU A 253 -17.06 -12.40 22.16
CA LEU A 253 -16.71 -12.20 23.57
C LEU A 253 -17.62 -11.17 24.27
N ILE A 254 -18.34 -10.32 23.53
CA ILE A 254 -19.16 -9.24 24.09
C ILE A 254 -20.24 -9.76 25.08
N PRO A 255 -21.01 -10.81 24.79
CA PRO A 255 -21.95 -11.37 25.74
C PRO A 255 -21.29 -11.95 27.01
N LEU A 256 -20.04 -12.41 26.85
CA LEU A 256 -19.27 -13.05 27.94
C LEU A 256 -18.38 -12.05 28.69
N ARG A 257 -18.40 -10.75 28.34
CA ARG A 257 -17.46 -9.73 28.82
C ARG A 257 -17.33 -9.65 30.34
N SER A 258 -18.40 -9.86 31.08
CA SER A 258 -18.39 -9.86 32.56
C SER A 258 -17.53 -10.99 33.14
N ARG A 259 -17.40 -12.12 32.44
CA ARG A 259 -16.57 -13.26 32.87
C ARG A 259 -15.09 -12.94 32.78
N PHE A 260 -14.70 -12.05 31.89
CA PHE A 260 -13.29 -11.61 31.72
C PHE A 260 -12.84 -10.58 32.78
N ALA A 261 -13.73 -10.06 33.60
CA ALA A 261 -13.37 -9.27 34.78
C ALA A 261 -12.65 -10.11 35.86
N ALA A 262 -12.73 -11.45 35.79
CA ALA A 262 -12.00 -12.36 36.65
C ALA A 262 -10.51 -12.50 36.30
N ARG A 263 -9.71 -13.08 37.23
CA ARG A 263 -8.28 -13.30 37.01
C ARG A 263 -8.01 -14.08 35.71
N GLY A 264 -7.10 -13.56 34.88
CA GLY A 264 -6.70 -14.16 33.59
C GLY A 264 -7.56 -13.70 32.39
N GLY A 265 -8.75 -13.12 32.60
CA GLY A 265 -9.60 -12.65 31.50
C GLY A 265 -8.95 -11.55 30.66
N LEU A 266 -8.21 -10.63 31.28
CA LEU A 266 -7.48 -9.60 30.57
C LEU A 266 -6.45 -10.18 29.60
N VAL A 267 -5.72 -11.24 29.98
CA VAL A 267 -4.73 -11.89 29.11
C VAL A 267 -5.40 -12.47 27.86
N VAL A 268 -6.57 -13.09 28.02
CA VAL A 268 -7.34 -13.65 26.89
C VAL A 268 -7.78 -12.53 25.94
N VAL A 269 -8.36 -11.46 26.48
CA VAL A 269 -8.85 -10.33 25.68
C VAL A 269 -7.70 -9.62 24.97
N LEU A 270 -6.55 -9.41 25.64
CA LEU A 270 -5.35 -8.85 25.04
C LEU A 270 -4.81 -9.74 23.91
N ALA A 271 -4.68 -11.05 24.16
CA ALA A 271 -4.15 -11.98 23.16
C ALA A 271 -5.01 -12.01 21.89
N LEU A 272 -6.34 -12.10 22.06
CA LEU A 272 -7.25 -12.08 20.92
C LEU A 272 -7.32 -10.71 20.25
N GLY A 273 -7.28 -9.62 21.02
CA GLY A 273 -7.23 -8.25 20.48
C GLY A 273 -5.98 -8.01 19.64
N ILE A 274 -4.81 -8.46 20.12
CA ILE A 274 -3.56 -8.42 19.34
C ILE A 274 -3.70 -9.25 18.06
N GLY A 275 -4.36 -10.41 18.12
CA GLY A 275 -4.63 -11.24 16.94
C GLY A 275 -5.48 -10.50 15.88
N VAL A 276 -6.53 -9.78 16.31
CA VAL A 276 -7.33 -8.93 15.40
C VAL A 276 -6.45 -7.86 14.74
N LEU A 277 -5.65 -7.15 15.54
CA LEU A 277 -4.79 -6.08 15.03
C LEU A 277 -3.65 -6.60 14.14
N ALA A 278 -3.13 -7.79 14.41
CA ALA A 278 -2.11 -8.45 13.59
C ALA A 278 -2.63 -8.79 12.19
N VAL A 279 -3.88 -9.28 12.08
CA VAL A 279 -4.52 -9.54 10.77
C VAL A 279 -4.75 -8.23 10.01
N VAL A 280 -5.08 -7.13 10.71
CA VAL A 280 -5.22 -5.81 10.07
C VAL A 280 -3.86 -5.31 9.56
N ALA A 281 -2.80 -5.44 10.37
CA ALA A 281 -1.45 -5.02 9.99
C ALA A 281 -0.90 -5.83 8.80
N ALA A 282 -1.15 -7.15 8.78
CA ALA A 282 -0.68 -8.04 7.72
C ALA A 282 -1.39 -7.83 6.36
N GLY A 283 -2.59 -7.24 6.37
CA GLY A 283 -3.34 -6.92 5.15
C GLY A 283 -3.04 -5.53 4.57
N GLY A 284 -1.85 -4.97 4.79
CA GLY A 284 -1.46 -3.64 4.28
C GLY A 284 0.06 -3.53 4.10
N HIS A 285 0.57 -2.34 3.77
CA HIS A 285 2.01 -2.04 3.52
C HIS A 285 2.98 -2.38 4.67
N ALA A 286 2.48 -2.84 5.82
CA ALA A 286 3.34 -3.22 6.94
C ALA A 286 4.26 -4.40 6.64
N ILE A 287 3.89 -5.25 5.66
CA ILE A 287 4.62 -6.46 5.27
C ILE A 287 5.27 -6.35 3.88
N SER A 288 5.37 -5.14 3.33
CA SER A 288 6.04 -4.83 2.07
C SER A 288 7.21 -3.86 2.26
N GLY A 289 8.09 -3.76 1.26
CA GLY A 289 9.28 -2.93 1.29
C GLY A 289 10.35 -3.39 2.29
N ASP A 290 11.30 -2.52 2.57
CA ASP A 290 12.43 -2.80 3.46
C ASP A 290 12.04 -2.97 4.93
N ALA A 291 12.84 -3.73 5.66
CA ALA A 291 12.68 -3.94 7.10
C ALA A 291 11.25 -4.39 7.52
N VAL A 292 10.67 -5.38 6.83
CA VAL A 292 9.32 -5.91 7.01
C VAL A 292 8.95 -6.18 8.47
N VAL A 293 9.87 -6.82 9.22
CA VAL A 293 9.63 -7.14 10.65
C VAL A 293 9.44 -5.87 11.48
N LEU A 294 10.26 -4.84 11.24
CA LEU A 294 10.15 -3.55 11.92
C LEU A 294 8.84 -2.85 11.54
N GLY A 295 8.48 -2.85 10.26
CA GLY A 295 7.22 -2.29 9.76
C GLY A 295 6.01 -2.95 10.38
N PHE A 296 5.96 -4.27 10.41
CA PHE A 296 4.89 -5.03 11.02
C PHE A 296 4.74 -4.73 12.52
N ILE A 297 5.86 -4.76 13.28
CA ILE A 297 5.84 -4.47 14.72
C ILE A 297 5.41 -3.02 14.98
N ALA A 298 5.97 -2.05 14.24
CA ALA A 298 5.62 -0.65 14.37
C ALA A 298 4.13 -0.42 14.10
N THR A 299 3.59 -1.00 13.02
CA THR A 299 2.17 -0.90 12.66
C THR A 299 1.28 -1.57 13.70
N LEU A 300 1.64 -2.77 14.19
CA LEU A 300 0.87 -3.47 15.22
C LEU A 300 0.81 -2.66 16.52
N VAL A 301 1.94 -2.10 16.97
CA VAL A 301 2.00 -1.24 18.16
C VAL A 301 1.21 0.06 17.92
N HIS A 302 1.30 0.65 16.73
CA HIS A 302 0.54 1.83 16.34
C HIS A 302 -0.98 1.58 16.43
N LEU A 303 -1.47 0.48 15.85
CA LEU A 303 -2.88 0.09 15.91
C LEU A 303 -3.33 -0.20 17.34
N ALA A 304 -2.51 -0.87 18.16
CA ALA A 304 -2.81 -1.14 19.55
C ALA A 304 -2.90 0.15 20.38
N ALA A 305 -1.94 1.06 20.21
CA ALA A 305 -1.93 2.35 20.91
C ALA A 305 -3.12 3.23 20.50
N MET A 306 -3.45 3.28 19.19
CA MET A 306 -4.63 3.97 18.68
C MET A 306 -5.92 3.37 19.29
N SER A 307 -6.04 2.04 19.30
CA SER A 307 -7.20 1.36 19.86
C SER A 307 -7.37 1.66 21.36
N ILE A 308 -6.30 1.62 22.15
CA ILE A 308 -6.32 1.96 23.57
C ILE A 308 -6.74 3.40 23.78
N TRP A 309 -6.17 4.34 23.02
CA TRP A 309 -6.50 5.76 23.17
C TRP A 309 -7.95 6.05 22.77
N PHE A 310 -8.36 5.63 21.59
CA PHE A 310 -9.70 5.85 21.04
C PHE A 310 -10.79 5.14 21.87
N GLY A 311 -10.64 3.83 22.11
CA GLY A 311 -11.58 3.03 22.89
C GLY A 311 -11.67 3.49 24.34
N GLY A 312 -10.53 3.96 24.93
CA GLY A 312 -10.48 4.46 26.28
C GLY A 312 -11.22 5.78 26.46
N LEU A 313 -11.03 6.75 25.57
CA LEU A 313 -11.76 8.02 25.59
C LEU A 313 -13.28 7.78 25.46
N ALA A 314 -13.68 6.91 24.52
CA ALA A 314 -15.08 6.53 24.33
C ALA A 314 -15.66 5.89 25.60
N LEU A 315 -14.92 4.96 26.23
CA LEU A 315 -15.34 4.30 27.45
C LEU A 315 -15.45 5.29 28.63
N VAL A 316 -14.49 6.17 28.82
CA VAL A 316 -14.50 7.21 29.86
C VAL A 316 -15.72 8.12 29.72
N LEU A 317 -16.05 8.51 28.46
CA LEU A 317 -17.17 9.41 28.19
C LEU A 317 -18.54 8.76 28.40
N LEU A 318 -18.69 7.50 27.94
CA LEU A 318 -20.00 6.82 27.85
C LEU A 318 -20.35 5.97 29.09
N ALA A 319 -19.36 5.53 29.87
CA ALA A 319 -19.61 4.65 31.01
C ALA A 319 -20.31 5.39 32.17
N PRO A 320 -21.38 4.86 32.74
CA PRO A 320 -22.02 5.36 33.97
C PRO A 320 -21.25 4.85 35.21
N PRO A 321 -21.51 5.37 36.42
CA PRO A 321 -22.22 6.57 36.77
C PRO A 321 -21.27 7.80 36.88
N ALA A 322 -21.89 9.01 36.99
CA ALA A 322 -21.14 10.27 37.04
C ALA A 322 -20.13 10.37 38.21
N GLY A 323 -20.46 9.79 39.37
CA GLY A 323 -19.61 9.82 40.57
C GLY A 323 -18.26 9.08 40.41
N GLU A 324 -18.13 8.15 39.46
CA GLU A 324 -16.86 7.45 39.20
C GLU A 324 -16.05 8.06 38.04
N PHE A 325 -16.55 9.13 37.42
CA PHE A 325 -15.91 9.73 36.24
C PHE A 325 -14.44 10.09 36.47
N TRP A 326 -14.14 10.80 37.56
CA TRP A 326 -12.78 11.19 37.90
C TRP A 326 -11.85 10.00 38.16
N ASN A 327 -12.35 8.96 38.83
CA ASN A 327 -11.57 7.76 39.06
C ASN A 327 -11.22 7.05 37.74
N ARG A 328 -12.16 6.99 36.77
CA ARG A 328 -11.88 6.42 35.45
C ARG A 328 -10.88 7.25 34.68
N VAL A 329 -11.04 8.58 34.66
CA VAL A 329 -10.11 9.48 33.99
C VAL A 329 -8.71 9.33 34.56
N SER A 330 -8.54 9.35 35.90
CA SER A 330 -7.22 9.24 36.52
C SER A 330 -6.55 7.88 36.25
N ARG A 331 -7.30 6.80 36.19
CA ARG A 331 -6.80 5.45 35.85
C ARG A 331 -6.45 5.33 34.37
N PHE A 332 -7.18 6.00 33.48
CA PHE A 332 -6.94 5.98 32.04
C PHE A 332 -5.80 6.91 31.61
N SER A 333 -5.60 8.05 32.27
CA SER A 333 -4.63 9.07 31.88
C SER A 333 -3.20 8.56 31.60
N PRO A 334 -2.59 7.63 32.39
CA PRO A 334 -1.28 7.07 32.04
C PRO A 334 -1.30 6.22 30.77
N TRP A 335 -2.37 5.48 30.52
CA TRP A 335 -2.53 4.70 29.29
C TRP A 335 -2.66 5.61 28.07
N ALA A 336 -3.42 6.70 28.17
CA ALA A 336 -3.54 7.69 27.11
C ALA A 336 -2.17 8.30 26.77
N LEU A 337 -1.38 8.70 27.80
CA LEU A 337 -0.04 9.25 27.58
C LEU A 337 0.90 8.24 26.92
N GLY A 338 0.91 7.00 27.40
CA GLY A 338 1.71 5.91 26.82
C GLY A 338 1.31 5.64 25.36
N SER A 339 0.01 5.67 25.06
CA SER A 339 -0.50 5.49 23.70
C SER A 339 -0.04 6.62 22.78
N VAL A 340 -0.12 7.89 23.22
CA VAL A 340 0.35 9.04 22.42
C VAL A 340 1.85 8.94 22.15
N ALA A 341 2.65 8.57 23.15
CA ALA A 341 4.09 8.37 22.99
C ALA A 341 4.39 7.23 21.99
N ALA A 342 3.70 6.09 22.14
CA ALA A 342 3.85 4.96 21.22
C ALA A 342 3.44 5.33 19.78
N LEU A 343 2.32 6.09 19.62
CA LEU A 343 1.87 6.58 18.31
C LEU A 343 2.90 7.51 17.66
N ALA A 344 3.54 8.40 18.42
CA ALA A 344 4.56 9.30 17.91
C ALA A 344 5.79 8.53 17.40
N VAL A 345 6.30 7.57 18.20
CA VAL A 345 7.47 6.76 17.82
C VAL A 345 7.17 5.88 16.62
N THR A 346 6.08 5.11 16.68
CA THR A 346 5.73 4.17 15.60
C THR A 346 5.27 4.89 14.33
N GLY A 347 4.61 6.04 14.48
CA GLY A 347 4.25 6.90 13.35
C GLY A 347 5.49 7.48 12.65
N GLY A 348 6.52 7.87 13.43
CA GLY A 348 7.81 8.30 12.89
C GLY A 348 8.53 7.18 12.13
N VAL A 349 8.56 5.96 12.68
CA VAL A 349 9.14 4.79 12.01
C VAL A 349 8.41 4.48 10.70
N ASN A 350 7.06 4.48 10.70
CA ASN A 350 6.29 4.21 9.50
C ASN A 350 6.47 5.32 8.45
N ALA A 351 6.53 6.59 8.86
CA ALA A 351 6.78 7.70 7.94
C ALA A 351 8.19 7.60 7.31
N TRP A 352 9.20 7.30 8.13
CA TRP A 352 10.58 7.12 7.64
C TRP A 352 10.71 5.99 6.61
N ARG A 353 9.96 4.89 6.79
CA ARG A 353 9.97 3.77 5.84
C ARG A 353 9.27 4.05 4.51
N GLN A 354 8.40 5.05 4.47
CA GLN A 354 7.52 5.31 3.32
C GLN A 354 7.82 6.64 2.61
N LEU A 355 8.74 7.43 3.15
CA LEU A 355 9.21 8.68 2.54
C LEU A 355 10.65 8.48 2.06
N GLY A 356 10.91 8.73 0.79
CA GLY A 356 12.25 8.74 0.21
C GLY A 356 13.01 10.01 0.59
N SER A 357 12.30 11.15 0.57
CA SER A 357 12.87 12.47 0.85
C SER A 357 11.91 13.36 1.64
N LEU A 358 12.41 14.49 2.18
CA LEU A 358 11.54 15.49 2.81
C LEU A 358 10.72 16.29 1.79
N ALA A 359 11.12 16.36 0.53
CA ALA A 359 10.37 16.99 -0.55
C ALA A 359 9.04 16.28 -0.79
N ASP A 360 9.00 14.96 -0.64
CA ASP A 360 7.81 14.12 -0.81
C ASP A 360 6.66 14.54 0.09
N LEU A 361 6.92 15.21 1.22
CA LEU A 361 5.88 15.74 2.09
C LEU A 361 4.95 16.73 1.39
N THR A 362 5.43 17.45 0.40
CA THR A 362 4.67 18.48 -0.34
C THR A 362 4.35 18.06 -1.77
N GLU A 363 5.20 17.27 -2.38
CA GLU A 363 5.13 16.90 -3.80
C GLU A 363 4.23 15.68 -4.03
N SER A 364 4.26 14.69 -3.14
CA SER A 364 3.43 13.49 -3.27
C SER A 364 2.02 13.65 -2.68
N SER A 365 1.07 12.85 -3.19
CA SER A 365 -0.28 12.74 -2.60
C SER A 365 -0.23 12.13 -1.20
N TYR A 366 0.64 11.15 -0.99
CA TYR A 366 0.92 10.52 0.30
C TYR A 366 1.41 11.56 1.32
N GLY A 367 2.42 12.37 0.97
CA GLY A 367 2.97 13.41 1.84
C GLY A 367 1.93 14.44 2.25
N ARG A 368 1.09 14.91 1.33
CA ARG A 368 0.00 15.86 1.65
C ARG A 368 -0.98 15.30 2.69
N TRP A 369 -1.39 14.02 2.57
CA TRP A 369 -2.23 13.36 3.57
C TRP A 369 -1.50 13.19 4.90
N LEU A 370 -0.20 12.89 4.86
CA LEU A 370 0.63 12.78 6.07
C LEU A 370 0.71 14.12 6.80
N VAL A 371 0.93 15.24 6.10
CA VAL A 371 0.95 16.59 6.69
C VAL A 371 -0.41 16.93 7.33
N ILE A 372 -1.53 16.67 6.64
CA ILE A 372 -2.87 16.87 7.21
C ILE A 372 -3.03 16.06 8.50
N LYS A 373 -2.64 14.79 8.48
CA LYS A 373 -2.69 13.92 9.65
C LYS A 373 -1.84 14.45 10.80
N LEU A 374 -0.61 14.90 10.54
CA LEU A 374 0.29 15.46 11.56
C LEU A 374 -0.27 16.73 12.20
N VAL A 375 -0.84 17.63 11.41
CA VAL A 375 -1.52 18.84 11.92
C VAL A 375 -2.67 18.46 12.85
N LEU A 376 -3.53 17.53 12.45
CA LEU A 376 -4.62 17.04 13.27
C LEU A 376 -4.11 16.39 14.57
N VAL A 377 -3.05 15.59 14.49
CA VAL A 377 -2.41 14.98 15.69
C VAL A 377 -1.93 16.06 16.66
N VAL A 378 -1.24 17.10 16.18
CA VAL A 378 -0.79 18.21 17.03
C VAL A 378 -1.96 18.89 17.73
N LEU A 379 -3.06 19.17 17.03
CA LEU A 379 -4.25 19.79 17.61
C LEU A 379 -4.89 18.91 18.69
N VAL A 380 -5.01 17.62 18.45
CA VAL A 380 -5.60 16.66 19.41
C VAL A 380 -4.69 16.49 20.64
N VAL A 381 -3.37 16.39 20.44
CA VAL A 381 -2.41 16.29 21.54
C VAL A 381 -2.40 17.56 22.38
N ALA A 382 -2.50 18.74 21.76
CA ALA A 382 -2.65 20.01 22.49
C ALA A 382 -3.93 20.03 23.34
N SER A 383 -5.07 19.57 22.79
CA SER A 383 -6.32 19.41 23.54
C SER A 383 -6.15 18.43 24.72
N ALA A 384 -5.51 17.28 24.48
CA ALA A 384 -5.25 16.28 25.50
C ALA A 384 -4.34 16.81 26.64
N ALA A 385 -3.36 17.67 26.31
CA ALA A 385 -2.52 18.34 27.31
C ALA A 385 -3.34 19.30 28.21
N VAL A 386 -4.31 20.02 27.64
CA VAL A 386 -5.27 20.85 28.39
C VAL A 386 -6.15 19.96 29.26
N SER A 387 -6.74 18.89 28.72
CA SER A 387 -7.52 17.90 29.49
C SER A 387 -6.75 17.37 30.69
N ARG A 388 -5.47 17.03 30.50
CA ARG A 388 -4.61 16.51 31.55
C ARG A 388 -4.36 17.55 32.69
N ARG A 389 -4.20 18.83 32.35
CA ARG A 389 -4.09 19.91 33.36
C ARG A 389 -5.37 20.00 34.18
N MET A 390 -6.54 19.92 33.55
CA MET A 390 -7.84 19.95 34.24
C MET A 390 -8.03 18.79 35.23
N VAL A 391 -7.48 17.61 34.95
CA VAL A 391 -7.51 16.45 35.86
C VAL A 391 -6.81 16.75 37.20
N HIS A 392 -5.80 17.59 37.18
CA HIS A 392 -5.05 17.98 38.39
C HIS A 392 -5.74 19.09 39.22
N THR A 393 -6.55 19.95 38.58
CA THR A 393 -7.18 21.12 39.26
C THR A 393 -8.53 20.84 39.93
N ARG A 394 -9.25 19.76 39.54
CA ARG A 394 -10.48 19.23 40.14
C ARG A 394 -11.49 20.26 40.70
N GLY A 395 -11.89 21.25 39.89
CA GLY A 395 -12.97 22.18 40.25
C GLY A 395 -14.36 21.61 39.96
N ASP A 396 -15.41 22.13 40.57
CA ASP A 396 -16.79 21.65 40.38
C ASP A 396 -17.27 21.73 38.92
N ASP A 397 -16.84 22.78 38.18
CA ASP A 397 -17.15 22.92 36.75
C ASP A 397 -16.19 22.13 35.83
N ALA A 398 -15.09 21.58 36.36
CA ALA A 398 -14.05 20.91 35.57
C ALA A 398 -14.56 19.63 34.89
N SER A 399 -15.58 18.96 35.45
CA SER A 399 -16.11 17.72 34.87
C SER A 399 -16.84 17.95 33.55
N ALA A 400 -17.58 19.05 33.39
CA ALA A 400 -18.27 19.40 32.16
C ALA A 400 -17.29 19.85 31.07
N LEU A 401 -16.29 20.67 31.44
CA LEU A 401 -15.21 21.10 30.54
C LEU A 401 -14.38 19.92 30.07
N LEU A 402 -14.00 19.01 30.98
CA LEU A 402 -13.24 17.81 30.62
C LEU A 402 -14.03 16.87 29.68
N ARG A 403 -15.34 16.69 29.90
CA ARG A 403 -16.19 15.92 28.97
C ARG A 403 -16.23 16.55 27.58
N ARG A 404 -16.30 17.89 27.48
CA ARG A 404 -16.21 18.60 26.19
C ARG A 404 -14.85 18.40 25.54
N SER A 405 -13.76 18.52 26.29
CA SER A 405 -12.40 18.30 25.79
C SER A 405 -12.21 16.87 25.28
N ILE A 406 -12.68 15.85 26.02
CA ILE A 406 -12.68 14.45 25.56
C ILE A 406 -13.52 14.28 24.29
N GLY A 407 -14.64 15.00 24.18
CA GLY A 407 -15.45 15.03 22.96
C GLY A 407 -14.67 15.58 21.75
N PHE A 408 -13.90 16.66 21.93
CA PHE A 408 -13.02 17.18 20.89
C PHE A 408 -11.88 16.22 20.53
N GLU A 409 -11.27 15.57 21.51
CA GLU A 409 -10.25 14.55 21.27
C GLU A 409 -10.81 13.38 20.43
N LEU A 410 -12.01 12.88 20.76
CA LEU A 410 -12.69 11.84 20.00
C LEU A 410 -13.00 12.29 18.55
N ALA A 411 -13.54 13.50 18.38
CA ALA A 411 -13.80 14.05 17.07
C ALA A 411 -12.50 14.21 16.26
N GLY A 412 -11.44 14.69 16.89
CA GLY A 412 -10.12 14.79 16.28
C GLY A 412 -9.54 13.44 15.87
N ILE A 413 -9.68 12.39 16.69
CA ILE A 413 -9.27 11.02 16.33
C ILE A 413 -10.06 10.51 15.13
N VAL A 414 -11.36 10.79 15.05
CA VAL A 414 -12.18 10.44 13.89
C VAL A 414 -11.66 11.13 12.62
N LEU A 415 -11.29 12.41 12.69
CA LEU A 415 -10.66 13.13 11.57
C LEU A 415 -9.29 12.54 11.19
N ILE A 416 -8.45 12.19 12.19
CA ILE A 416 -7.17 11.51 11.96
C ILE A 416 -7.37 10.17 11.26
N LEU A 417 -8.39 9.40 11.64
CA LEU A 417 -8.72 8.14 10.95
C LEU A 417 -9.17 8.38 9.51
N GLY A 418 -9.92 9.45 9.24
CA GLY A 418 -10.27 9.86 7.88
C GLY A 418 -9.04 10.20 7.05
N ALA A 419 -8.14 11.03 7.58
CA ALA A 419 -6.86 11.34 6.93
C ALA A 419 -5.99 10.10 6.74
N THR A 420 -6.01 9.16 7.70
CA THR A 420 -5.30 7.87 7.57
C THR A 420 -5.88 7.01 6.45
N ALA A 421 -7.21 7.02 6.25
CA ALA A 421 -7.83 6.30 5.15
C ALA A 421 -7.40 6.89 3.78
N GLY A 422 -7.29 8.22 3.67
CA GLY A 422 -6.72 8.88 2.49
C GLY A 422 -5.24 8.52 2.28
N LEU A 423 -4.44 8.54 3.35
CA LEU A 423 -3.03 8.18 3.32
C LEU A 423 -2.80 6.75 2.83
N VAL A 424 -3.56 5.78 3.35
CA VAL A 424 -3.45 4.35 2.97
C VAL A 424 -3.96 4.08 1.54
N ASN A 425 -4.72 5.00 0.96
CA ASN A 425 -5.15 4.93 -0.45
C ASN A 425 -4.20 5.63 -1.41
N SER A 426 -3.14 6.25 -0.91
CA SER A 426 -2.12 6.92 -1.74
C SER A 426 -0.85 6.08 -1.75
N PRO A 427 -0.24 5.84 -2.92
CA PRO A 427 1.02 5.11 -3.00
C PRO A 427 2.10 5.87 -2.23
N PRO A 428 2.93 5.18 -1.45
CA PRO A 428 4.12 5.77 -0.86
C PRO A 428 5.12 6.20 -1.94
N PRO A 429 5.81 7.33 -1.80
CA PRO A 429 6.78 7.78 -2.81
C PRO A 429 8.00 6.84 -2.95
N THR A 430 8.34 6.07 -1.92
CA THR A 430 9.41 5.05 -2.01
C THR A 430 9.07 3.87 -2.91
N ASP A 431 7.81 3.70 -3.23
CA ASP A 431 7.32 2.60 -4.05
C ASP A 431 7.14 3.02 -5.52
N THR A 432 7.41 4.29 -5.84
CA THR A 432 7.37 4.82 -7.21
C THR A 432 8.80 5.12 -7.61
N PRO A 433 9.41 4.34 -8.52
CA PRO A 433 10.74 4.68 -9.04
C PRO A 433 10.69 6.07 -9.66
N GLU A 434 11.69 6.89 -9.39
CA GLU A 434 11.83 8.20 -10.03
C GLU A 434 12.32 7.98 -11.46
N ILE A 435 11.39 7.80 -12.39
CA ILE A 435 11.70 7.71 -13.81
C ILE A 435 11.90 9.14 -14.33
N VAL A 436 13.09 9.44 -14.80
CA VAL A 436 13.37 10.69 -15.48
C VAL A 436 13.60 10.41 -16.95
N SER A 437 12.71 10.92 -17.79
CA SER A 437 12.75 10.78 -19.23
C SER A 437 13.10 12.12 -19.88
N VAL A 438 14.13 12.14 -20.73
CA VAL A 438 14.57 13.34 -21.46
C VAL A 438 14.78 12.99 -22.93
N SER A 439 14.26 13.84 -23.82
CA SER A 439 14.40 13.65 -25.28
C SER A 439 15.28 14.69 -25.90
N ALA A 440 16.08 14.30 -26.91
CA ALA A 440 16.82 15.17 -27.79
C ALA A 440 16.41 14.94 -29.24
N VAL A 441 16.27 16.01 -30.00
CA VAL A 441 15.90 15.98 -31.43
C VAL A 441 17.09 16.42 -32.27
N VAL A 442 17.47 15.58 -33.24
CA VAL A 442 18.54 15.91 -34.21
C VAL A 442 18.04 15.58 -35.61
N GLY A 443 17.80 16.62 -36.41
CA GLY A 443 17.21 16.46 -37.74
C GLY A 443 15.78 15.98 -37.70
N ASP A 444 15.52 14.82 -38.27
CA ASP A 444 14.23 14.11 -38.30
C ASP A 444 14.20 12.92 -37.35
N ARG A 445 15.04 12.90 -36.33
CA ARG A 445 15.18 11.82 -35.37
C ARG A 445 15.10 12.33 -33.94
N VAL A 446 14.52 11.52 -33.06
CA VAL A 446 14.37 11.80 -31.64
C VAL A 446 15.01 10.66 -30.87
N ALA A 447 15.94 10.96 -29.96
CA ALA A 447 16.37 10.02 -28.94
C ALA A 447 15.71 10.37 -27.60
N GLN A 448 15.07 9.40 -26.98
CA GLN A 448 14.54 9.50 -25.64
C GLN A 448 15.38 8.62 -24.72
N VAL A 449 15.87 9.19 -23.64
CA VAL A 449 16.66 8.50 -22.63
C VAL A 449 15.89 8.54 -21.32
N GLU A 450 15.70 7.39 -20.71
CA GLU A 450 15.03 7.22 -19.43
C GLU A 450 15.99 6.58 -18.44
N LEU A 451 15.99 7.05 -17.21
CA LEU A 451 16.68 6.43 -16.08
C LEU A 451 15.68 5.99 -15.05
N GLU A 452 15.79 4.74 -14.60
CA GLU A 452 14.91 4.14 -13.61
C GLU A 452 15.71 3.33 -12.56
N PRO A 453 15.76 3.79 -11.30
CA PRO A 453 15.46 5.16 -10.84
C PRO A 453 16.57 6.15 -11.18
N ALA A 454 16.25 7.44 -11.35
CA ALA A 454 17.25 8.50 -11.58
C ALA A 454 17.92 8.97 -10.26
N VAL A 455 18.54 8.03 -9.54
CA VAL A 455 19.24 8.26 -8.26
C VAL A 455 20.65 7.72 -8.29
N THR A 456 21.45 8.11 -7.30
CA THR A 456 22.82 7.56 -7.16
C THR A 456 22.81 6.08 -6.86
N GLY A 457 23.75 5.33 -7.44
CA GLY A 457 23.86 3.88 -7.34
C GLY A 457 23.45 3.18 -8.62
N GLY A 458 22.99 1.93 -8.48
CA GLY A 458 22.56 1.13 -9.63
C GLY A 458 21.25 1.65 -10.22
N THR A 459 21.27 1.94 -11.51
CA THR A 459 20.08 2.37 -12.28
C THR A 459 19.99 1.57 -13.57
N GLU A 460 18.79 1.48 -14.12
CA GLU A 460 18.54 0.98 -15.46
C GLU A 460 18.32 2.15 -16.40
N MET A 461 18.91 2.08 -17.60
CA MET A 461 18.79 3.11 -18.61
C MET A 461 18.10 2.52 -19.84
N HIS A 462 17.05 3.19 -20.30
CA HIS A 462 16.40 2.87 -21.57
C HIS A 462 16.67 3.98 -22.57
N VAL A 463 16.99 3.60 -23.81
CA VAL A 463 17.19 4.54 -24.90
C VAL A 463 16.33 4.13 -26.08
N TYR A 464 15.45 5.03 -26.50
CA TYR A 464 14.56 4.85 -27.63
C TYR A 464 14.90 5.83 -28.74
N ILE A 465 14.93 5.35 -29.99
CA ILE A 465 15.15 6.22 -31.16
C ILE A 465 13.93 6.14 -32.08
N THR A 466 13.30 7.28 -32.29
CA THR A 466 12.08 7.42 -33.08
C THR A 466 12.19 8.59 -34.03
N SER A 467 11.31 8.66 -35.04
CA SER A 467 11.06 9.87 -35.79
C SER A 467 10.21 10.86 -34.97
N PRO A 468 10.13 12.16 -35.32
CA PRO A 468 9.25 13.11 -34.66
C PRO A 468 7.75 12.76 -34.72
N SER A 469 7.36 11.87 -35.59
CA SER A 469 5.98 11.33 -35.66
C SER A 469 5.77 10.10 -34.77
N GLY A 470 6.79 9.66 -34.01
CA GLY A 470 6.73 8.46 -33.19
C GLY A 470 6.99 7.16 -33.95
N ALA A 471 7.22 7.20 -35.26
CA ALA A 471 7.58 6.01 -36.00
C ALA A 471 9.00 5.55 -35.65
N LEU A 472 9.21 4.24 -35.54
CA LEU A 472 10.52 3.65 -35.28
C LEU A 472 11.45 3.91 -36.49
N ASP A 473 12.63 4.45 -36.21
CA ASP A 473 13.70 4.68 -37.21
C ASP A 473 14.87 3.77 -36.87
N ARG A 474 14.94 2.61 -37.55
CA ARG A 474 15.86 1.52 -37.20
C ARG A 474 17.32 1.92 -37.40
N ALA A 475 18.03 2.10 -36.29
CA ALA A 475 19.48 2.20 -36.26
C ALA A 475 20.14 0.81 -36.36
N ASP A 476 21.26 0.71 -37.09
CA ASP A 476 22.05 -0.53 -37.16
C ASP A 476 22.83 -0.80 -35.87
N GLU A 477 23.18 0.28 -35.15
CA GLU A 477 23.89 0.19 -33.89
C GLU A 477 23.59 1.42 -33.04
N ILE A 478 23.34 1.21 -31.76
CA ILE A 478 23.16 2.27 -30.74
C ILE A 478 24.23 2.06 -29.68
N SER A 479 25.00 3.11 -29.39
CA SER A 479 25.97 3.15 -28.31
C SER A 479 25.73 4.37 -27.43
N VAL A 480 26.07 4.26 -26.15
CA VAL A 480 25.82 5.31 -25.16
C VAL A 480 27.06 5.57 -24.34
N ARG A 481 27.34 6.85 -24.10
CA ARG A 481 28.40 7.30 -23.19
C ARG A 481 27.79 8.19 -22.12
N ALA A 482 28.13 7.94 -20.86
CA ALA A 482 27.68 8.71 -19.71
C ALA A 482 28.86 9.49 -19.10
N GLY A 483 28.65 10.73 -18.70
CA GLY A 483 29.66 11.55 -18.05
C GLY A 483 29.05 12.65 -17.17
N LEU A 484 29.84 13.15 -16.20
CA LEU A 484 29.43 14.27 -15.35
C LEU A 484 30.52 15.35 -15.34
N PRO A 485 30.52 16.22 -16.36
CA PRO A 485 31.58 17.25 -16.54
C PRO A 485 31.73 18.20 -15.35
N ALA A 486 30.62 18.49 -14.66
CA ALA A 486 30.61 19.37 -13.49
C ALA A 486 31.40 18.82 -12.28
N GLN A 487 31.73 17.52 -12.28
CA GLN A 487 32.52 16.85 -11.24
C GLN A 487 33.75 16.13 -11.81
N ASP A 488 34.24 16.55 -12.99
CA ASP A 488 35.40 15.99 -13.67
C ASP A 488 35.29 14.49 -14.01
N ILE A 489 34.07 13.94 -14.08
CA ILE A 489 33.84 12.56 -14.54
C ILE A 489 33.81 12.57 -16.06
N VAL A 490 34.90 12.04 -16.65
CA VAL A 490 35.02 11.92 -18.11
C VAL A 490 34.00 10.91 -18.65
N PRO A 491 33.48 11.13 -19.89
CA PRO A 491 32.55 10.21 -20.50
C PRO A 491 33.13 8.79 -20.61
N PHE A 492 32.37 7.81 -20.12
CA PHE A 492 32.67 6.38 -20.21
C PHE A 492 31.58 5.66 -20.99
N ASP A 493 31.93 4.54 -21.61
CA ASP A 493 30.98 3.74 -22.38
C ASP A 493 30.04 3.00 -21.42
N VAL A 494 28.72 3.09 -21.68
CA VAL A 494 27.69 2.34 -21.00
C VAL A 494 27.46 1.05 -21.78
N GLU A 495 27.53 -0.10 -21.10
CA GLU A 495 27.18 -1.36 -21.71
C GLU A 495 25.68 -1.42 -21.95
N VAL A 496 25.27 -1.47 -23.23
CA VAL A 496 23.86 -1.51 -23.62
C VAL A 496 23.57 -2.77 -24.42
N PHE A 497 22.39 -3.33 -24.21
CA PHE A 497 21.89 -4.52 -24.87
C PHE A 497 20.66 -4.18 -25.70
N PRO A 498 20.54 -4.69 -26.93
CA PRO A 498 19.32 -4.51 -27.71
C PRO A 498 18.12 -5.13 -27.00
N ALA A 499 17.09 -4.33 -26.74
CA ALA A 499 15.81 -4.77 -26.20
C ALA A 499 14.67 -4.68 -27.21
N GLY A 500 14.94 -4.07 -28.37
CA GLY A 500 14.00 -3.92 -29.49
C GLY A 500 14.67 -3.32 -30.71
N ALA A 501 13.89 -3.04 -31.75
CA ALA A 501 14.41 -2.56 -33.05
C ALA A 501 15.15 -1.22 -32.95
N ASN A 502 14.79 -0.38 -32.00
CA ASN A 502 15.39 0.92 -31.73
C ASN A 502 15.45 1.21 -30.24
N HIS A 503 15.45 0.18 -29.44
CA HIS A 503 15.48 0.23 -28.00
C HIS A 503 16.70 -0.52 -27.51
N VAL A 504 17.52 0.13 -26.73
CA VAL A 504 18.61 -0.50 -25.98
C VAL A 504 18.46 -0.21 -24.49
N VAL A 505 18.86 -1.19 -23.69
CA VAL A 505 18.82 -1.13 -22.23
C VAL A 505 20.22 -1.25 -21.68
N GLY A 506 20.60 -0.31 -20.82
CA GLY A 506 21.79 -0.37 -19.99
C GLY A 506 21.42 -0.84 -18.60
N SER A 507 21.44 -2.15 -18.38
CA SER A 507 21.26 -2.72 -17.05
C SER A 507 22.55 -2.68 -16.24
N ASN A 508 22.47 -2.35 -14.96
CA ASN A 508 23.62 -2.17 -14.04
C ASN A 508 24.47 -0.90 -14.31
N LEU A 509 23.88 0.18 -14.79
CA LEU A 509 24.55 1.46 -14.81
C LEU A 509 24.70 1.99 -13.37
N ASP A 510 25.94 2.15 -12.91
CA ASP A 510 26.23 2.70 -11.58
C ASP A 510 26.60 4.19 -11.70
N LEU A 511 25.76 5.06 -11.15
CA LEU A 511 25.95 6.51 -11.11
C LEU A 511 26.36 6.93 -9.69
N PRO A 512 27.67 7.01 -9.40
CA PRO A 512 28.17 7.09 -8.01
C PRO A 512 27.90 8.43 -7.33
N VAL A 513 27.53 9.48 -8.05
CA VAL A 513 27.35 10.84 -7.51
C VAL A 513 26.13 11.53 -8.12
N ALA A 514 25.39 12.27 -7.29
CA ALA A 514 24.28 13.12 -7.74
C ALA A 514 24.79 14.29 -8.60
N GLY A 515 23.99 14.67 -9.59
CA GLY A 515 24.32 15.79 -10.46
C GLY A 515 23.59 15.75 -11.80
N LEU A 516 23.90 16.69 -12.68
CA LEU A 516 23.34 16.74 -14.02
C LEU A 516 24.24 15.94 -14.99
N TRP A 517 23.91 14.67 -15.13
CA TRP A 517 24.62 13.73 -15.97
C TRP A 517 24.35 14.00 -17.45
N THR A 518 25.36 13.86 -18.27
CA THR A 518 25.28 13.98 -19.74
C THR A 518 25.38 12.59 -20.35
N PHE A 519 24.44 12.26 -21.21
CA PHE A 519 24.41 11.03 -21.99
C PHE A 519 24.51 11.38 -23.46
N ASP A 520 25.55 10.87 -24.12
CA ASP A 520 25.74 10.97 -25.57
C ASP A 520 25.30 9.63 -26.17
N VAL A 521 24.17 9.66 -26.87
CA VAL A 521 23.61 8.52 -27.58
C VAL A 521 24.01 8.62 -29.04
N THR A 522 24.75 7.65 -29.52
CA THR A 522 25.18 7.56 -30.91
C THR A 522 24.38 6.49 -31.62
N ALA A 523 23.63 6.87 -32.63
CA ALA A 523 22.89 5.96 -33.50
C ALA A 523 23.54 5.93 -34.88
N ARG A 524 23.92 4.75 -35.37
CA ARG A 524 24.53 4.52 -36.67
C ARG A 524 23.54 3.91 -37.67
N TYR A 525 23.51 4.47 -38.86
CA TYR A 525 22.66 4.05 -39.97
C TYR A 525 23.53 3.77 -41.21
N GLY A 526 23.73 2.49 -41.51
CA GLY A 526 24.63 2.08 -42.57
C GLY A 526 26.12 2.31 -42.24
N GLU A 527 26.95 2.46 -43.26
CA GLU A 527 28.42 2.58 -43.10
C GLU A 527 28.91 3.99 -42.77
N PHE A 528 28.13 5.03 -43.09
CA PHE A 528 28.62 6.43 -43.09
C PHE A 528 27.66 7.45 -42.47
N ASP A 529 26.46 7.03 -42.03
CA ASP A 529 25.50 7.93 -41.40
C ASP A 529 25.45 7.65 -39.89
N GLU A 530 25.83 8.66 -39.12
CA GLU A 530 25.89 8.60 -37.67
C GLU A 530 25.27 9.87 -37.10
N VAL A 531 24.39 9.69 -36.13
CA VAL A 531 23.70 10.79 -35.41
C VAL A 531 24.02 10.69 -33.94
N VAL A 532 24.46 11.80 -33.34
CA VAL A 532 24.73 11.88 -31.91
C VAL A 532 23.69 12.78 -31.26
N PHE A 533 23.00 12.22 -30.24
CA PHE A 533 22.06 12.94 -29.40
C PHE A 533 22.68 13.14 -28.03
N THR A 534 22.67 14.37 -27.54
CA THR A 534 23.16 14.69 -26.20
C THR A 534 21.96 15.05 -25.31
N VAL A 535 21.76 14.33 -24.25
CA VAL A 535 20.72 14.60 -23.22
C VAL A 535 21.38 14.85 -21.89
N GLN A 536 20.73 15.66 -21.05
CA GLN A 536 21.16 15.91 -19.67
C GLN A 536 20.06 15.50 -18.71
N ILE A 537 20.37 14.56 -17.82
CA ILE A 537 19.43 14.00 -16.86
C ILE A 537 19.90 14.32 -15.45
N PRO A 538 19.04 14.94 -14.61
CA PRO A 538 19.35 15.13 -13.20
C PRO A 538 19.26 13.80 -12.45
N VAL A 539 20.32 13.46 -11.75
CA VAL A 539 20.40 12.28 -10.87
C VAL A 539 20.41 12.77 -9.43
N SER A 540 19.45 12.31 -8.64
CA SER A 540 19.28 12.64 -7.22
C SER A 540 20.24 11.82 -6.34
N ALA A 541 20.41 12.19 -5.05
CA ALA A 541 21.29 11.49 -4.11
C ALA A 541 20.59 10.30 -3.46
#